data_b2d9f9d146a9b758789cab1db4d71e4f
#
_entry.id   b2d9f9d146a9b758789cab1db4d71e4f
#
_cell.length_a   1.000
_cell.length_b   1.000
_cell.length_c   1.000
_cell.angle_alpha   90.00
_cell.angle_beta   90.00
_cell.angle_gamma   90.00
#
_symmetry.space_group_name_H-M   'P 1'
#
loop_
_entity.id
_entity.type
_entity.pdbx_description
1 polymer ?
#
loop_
_entity_poly.entity_id
_entity_poly.type
_entity_poly.pdbx_seq_one_letter_code
_entity_poly.pdbx_strand_id
1 'polypeptide(L)'
;MQRILDAITPGRLRPIVSPARWGLAVAAVPGAALLSAVVHSITGGTSAPFSPFYLAVVLSSALGGVGPGLLTLALTVGFALTAGPELFGPTWTSFTTDRVALGIFVVAGMVIVAVLHQLRRAQAEAREALERLSIVQDDVGV
;
A
#
# COMPACT_ATOMS: atom_id res chain seq x y z
N MET A 1 -12.28 -28.71 -20.19
CA MET A 1 -11.00 -28.52 -19.50
C MET A 1 -10.39 -27.15 -19.79
N GLN A 2 -10.34 -26.69 -21.04
CA GLN A 2 -9.90 -25.33 -21.37
C GLN A 2 -10.73 -24.22 -20.69
N ARG A 3 -12.04 -24.40 -20.54
CA ARG A 3 -12.90 -23.44 -19.84
C ARG A 3 -12.56 -23.25 -18.36
N ILE A 4 -12.07 -24.29 -17.70
CA ILE A 4 -11.65 -24.24 -16.30
C ILE A 4 -10.29 -23.55 -16.19
N LEU A 5 -9.37 -23.83 -17.12
CA LEU A 5 -8.07 -23.17 -17.20
C LEU A 5 -8.19 -21.69 -17.53
N ASP A 6 -9.11 -21.32 -18.43
CA ASP A 6 -9.43 -19.92 -18.74
C ASP A 6 -10.06 -19.17 -17.57
N ALA A 7 -10.81 -19.87 -16.71
CA ALA A 7 -11.37 -19.31 -15.49
C ALA A 7 -10.31 -19.06 -14.39
N ILE A 8 -9.23 -19.83 -14.40
CA ILE A 8 -8.13 -19.75 -13.42
C ILE A 8 -7.02 -18.82 -13.92
N THR A 9 -7.04 -18.40 -15.18
CA THR A 9 -6.02 -17.51 -15.75
C THR A 9 -6.03 -16.14 -15.01
N PRO A 10 -4.89 -15.71 -14.46
CA PRO A 10 -4.81 -14.48 -13.65
C PRO A 10 -5.31 -13.22 -14.35
N GLY A 11 -5.33 -13.23 -15.68
CA GLY A 11 -5.81 -12.11 -16.49
C GLY A 11 -7.32 -11.85 -16.39
N ARG A 12 -8.14 -12.87 -16.09
CA ARG A 12 -9.60 -12.73 -15.94
C ARG A 12 -10.04 -12.36 -14.52
N LEU A 13 -9.23 -12.68 -13.53
CA LEU A 13 -9.50 -12.28 -12.14
C LEU A 13 -9.17 -10.79 -11.88
N ARG A 14 -8.40 -10.16 -12.77
CA ARG A 14 -8.02 -8.74 -12.65
C ARG A 14 -9.20 -7.79 -12.52
N PRO A 15 -10.27 -7.86 -13.35
CA PRO A 15 -11.40 -6.94 -13.22
C PRO A 15 -12.24 -7.15 -11.97
N ILE A 16 -12.22 -8.35 -11.37
CA ILE A 16 -12.98 -8.64 -10.14
C ILE A 16 -12.20 -8.20 -8.89
N VAL A 17 -10.88 -8.33 -8.91
CA VAL A 17 -10.00 -7.99 -7.77
C VAL A 17 -9.58 -6.51 -7.81
N SER A 18 -9.57 -5.88 -8.99
CA SER A 18 -9.17 -4.49 -9.18
C SER A 18 -9.99 -3.48 -8.35
N PRO A 19 -11.36 -3.50 -8.35
CA PRO A 19 -12.14 -2.57 -7.53
C PRO A 19 -11.93 -2.79 -6.03
N ALA A 20 -11.70 -4.03 -5.56
CA ALA A 20 -11.42 -4.32 -4.16
C ALA A 20 -10.07 -3.74 -3.71
N ARG A 21 -9.05 -3.76 -4.57
CA ARG A 21 -7.73 -3.16 -4.28
C ARG A 21 -7.81 -1.64 -4.17
N TRP A 22 -8.54 -1.01 -5.06
CA TRP A 22 -8.76 0.44 -5.02
C TRP A 22 -9.62 0.85 -3.82
N GLY A 23 -10.65 0.05 -3.49
CA GLY A 23 -11.44 0.22 -2.29
C GLY A 23 -10.61 0.11 -1.01
N LEU A 24 -9.66 -0.83 -0.96
CA LEU A 24 -8.71 -0.95 0.14
C LEU A 24 -7.84 0.30 0.30
N ALA A 25 -7.34 0.85 -0.81
CA ALA A 25 -6.55 2.08 -0.79
C ALA A 25 -7.34 3.28 -0.23
N VAL A 26 -8.58 3.42 -0.65
CA VAL A 26 -9.48 4.48 -0.16
C VAL A 26 -9.83 4.28 1.32
N ALA A 27 -10.08 3.04 1.75
CA ALA A 27 -10.40 2.71 3.15
C ALA A 27 -9.18 2.80 4.09
N ALA A 28 -7.97 2.61 3.58
CA ALA A 28 -6.74 2.67 4.38
C ALA A 28 -6.49 4.06 4.96
N VAL A 29 -6.86 5.12 4.27
CA VAL A 29 -6.65 6.50 4.74
C VAL A 29 -7.51 6.84 5.97
N PRO A 30 -8.84 6.65 5.97
CA PRO A 30 -9.63 6.86 7.18
C PRO A 30 -9.27 5.88 8.30
N GLY A 31 -8.87 4.65 7.98
CA GLY A 31 -8.36 3.69 8.95
C GLY A 31 -7.07 4.19 9.64
N ALA A 32 -6.14 4.74 8.87
CA ALA A 32 -4.92 5.35 9.40
C ALA A 32 -5.22 6.60 10.24
N ALA A 33 -6.19 7.41 9.82
CA ALA A 33 -6.63 8.59 10.58
C ALA A 33 -7.22 8.20 11.93
N LEU A 34 -8.07 7.17 11.98
CA LEU A 34 -8.62 6.64 13.23
C LEU A 34 -7.51 6.08 14.15
N LEU A 35 -6.57 5.32 13.59
CA LEU A 35 -5.44 4.81 14.34
C LEU A 35 -4.56 5.95 14.88
N SER A 36 -4.34 6.99 14.08
CA SER A 36 -3.62 8.18 14.50
C SER A 36 -4.32 8.89 15.67
N ALA A 37 -5.66 9.01 15.61
CA ALA A 37 -6.45 9.59 16.69
C ALA A 37 -6.36 8.76 17.99
N VAL A 38 -6.41 7.44 17.90
CA VAL A 38 -6.27 6.53 19.05
C VAL A 38 -4.87 6.65 19.65
N VAL A 39 -3.83 6.60 18.83
CA VAL A 39 -2.44 6.75 19.28
C VAL A 39 -2.24 8.13 19.95
N HIS A 40 -2.77 9.19 19.36
CA HIS A 40 -2.68 10.52 19.92
C HIS A 40 -3.36 10.62 21.30
N SER A 41 -4.52 9.98 21.48
CA SER A 41 -5.22 9.97 22.76
C SER A 41 -4.48 9.20 23.86
N ILE A 42 -3.74 8.15 23.50
CA ILE A 42 -2.98 7.34 24.45
C ILE A 42 -1.64 8.00 24.81
N THR A 43 -0.96 8.60 23.84
CA THR A 43 0.40 9.16 24.01
C THR A 43 0.42 10.64 24.42
N GLY A 44 -0.74 11.27 24.56
CA GLY A 44 -0.82 12.70 24.92
C GLY A 44 -0.20 13.63 23.89
N GLY A 45 -0.16 13.22 22.62
CA GLY A 45 0.29 14.07 21.51
C GLY A 45 1.80 14.06 21.22
N THR A 46 2.57 13.22 21.87
CA THR A 46 4.04 13.17 21.70
C THR A 46 4.51 12.29 20.55
N SER A 47 3.61 11.52 19.91
CA SER A 47 3.94 10.62 18.81
C SER A 47 3.92 11.32 17.44
N ALA A 48 4.75 10.83 16.53
CA ALA A 48 4.77 11.31 15.15
C ALA A 48 3.41 11.01 14.45
N PRO A 49 2.68 12.05 14.03
CA PRO A 49 1.30 11.87 13.53
C PRO A 49 1.21 11.12 12.21
N PHE A 50 2.29 11.05 11.44
CA PHE A 50 2.34 10.36 10.16
C PHE A 50 2.64 8.85 10.24
N SER A 51 3.01 8.33 11.41
CA SER A 51 3.39 6.93 11.58
C SER A 51 2.33 5.94 11.08
N PRO A 52 1.04 6.06 11.40
CA PRO A 52 0.00 5.17 10.90
C PRO A 52 -0.21 5.26 9.39
N PHE A 53 0.06 6.43 8.79
CA PHE A 53 -0.09 6.63 7.36
C PHE A 53 0.98 5.91 6.53
N TYR A 54 2.21 5.80 7.06
CA TYR A 54 3.23 4.93 6.45
C TYR A 54 2.77 3.48 6.38
N LEU A 55 2.17 2.99 7.47
CA LEU A 55 1.61 1.64 7.50
C LEU A 55 0.50 1.46 6.46
N ALA A 56 -0.37 2.44 6.30
CA ALA A 56 -1.43 2.42 5.28
C ALA A 56 -0.84 2.34 3.85
N VAL A 57 0.20 3.11 3.55
CA VAL A 57 0.89 3.08 2.25
C VAL A 57 1.55 1.71 2.02
N VAL A 58 2.24 1.17 3.02
CA VAL A 58 2.87 -0.16 2.95
C VAL A 58 1.83 -1.26 2.68
N LEU A 59 0.75 -1.29 3.45
CA LEU A 59 -0.31 -2.28 3.30
C LEU A 59 -1.02 -2.17 1.94
N SER A 60 -1.34 -0.96 1.51
CA SER A 60 -1.98 -0.73 0.21
C SER A 60 -1.09 -1.14 -0.95
N SER A 61 0.22 -0.88 -0.84
CA SER A 61 1.21 -1.29 -1.85
C SER A 61 1.44 -2.79 -1.85
N ALA A 62 1.51 -3.40 -0.66
CA ALA A 62 1.74 -4.83 -0.51
C ALA A 62 0.56 -5.67 -1.02
N LEU A 63 -0.67 -5.25 -0.73
CA LEU A 63 -1.89 -5.98 -1.08
C LEU A 63 -2.43 -5.57 -2.45
N GLY A 64 -2.37 -4.29 -2.77
CA GLY A 64 -2.96 -3.72 -3.98
C GLY A 64 -2.00 -3.53 -5.16
N GLY A 65 -0.72 -3.36 -4.90
CA GLY A 65 0.29 -3.03 -5.91
C GLY A 65 0.62 -1.55 -5.98
N VAL A 66 1.30 -1.14 -7.07
CA VAL A 66 1.79 0.23 -7.25
C VAL A 66 0.65 1.25 -7.32
N GLY A 67 -0.39 0.99 -8.09
CA GLY A 67 -1.51 1.91 -8.27
C GLY A 67 -2.21 2.28 -6.96
N PRO A 68 -2.76 1.31 -6.21
CA PRO A 68 -3.35 1.55 -4.91
C PRO A 68 -2.39 2.17 -3.89
N GLY A 69 -1.12 1.79 -3.89
CA GLY A 69 -0.11 2.39 -3.03
C GLY A 69 0.10 3.89 -3.29
N LEU A 70 0.22 4.28 -4.56
CA LEU A 70 0.33 5.68 -4.97
C LEU A 70 -0.95 6.46 -4.68
N LEU A 71 -2.12 5.84 -4.89
CA LEU A 71 -3.40 6.46 -4.54
C LEU A 71 -3.49 6.74 -3.04
N THR A 72 -3.12 5.78 -2.19
CA THR A 72 -3.10 5.95 -0.73
C THR A 72 -2.15 7.08 -0.33
N LEU A 73 -0.98 7.15 -0.96
CA LEU A 73 -0.02 8.24 -0.72
C LEU A 73 -0.63 9.60 -1.09
N ALA A 74 -1.22 9.72 -2.28
CA ALA A 74 -1.86 10.96 -2.74
C ALA A 74 -3.04 11.38 -1.85
N LEU A 75 -3.88 10.43 -1.46
CA LEU A 75 -5.00 10.68 -0.54
C LEU A 75 -4.52 11.10 0.84
N THR A 76 -3.46 10.50 1.35
CA THR A 76 -2.86 10.89 2.64
C THR A 76 -2.33 12.32 2.60
N VAL A 77 -1.64 12.70 1.54
CA VAL A 77 -1.16 14.09 1.36
C VAL A 77 -2.34 15.05 1.27
N GLY A 78 -3.35 14.73 0.48
CA GLY A 78 -4.57 15.52 0.37
C GLY A 78 -5.30 15.67 1.72
N PHE A 79 -5.44 14.58 2.46
CA PHE A 79 -6.02 14.58 3.80
C PHE A 79 -5.20 15.46 4.78
N ALA A 80 -3.88 15.30 4.77
CA ALA A 80 -2.99 16.08 5.63
C ALA A 80 -3.10 17.57 5.39
N LEU A 81 -3.27 17.99 4.14
CA LEU A 81 -3.38 19.40 3.76
C LEU A 81 -4.77 20.01 4.02
N THR A 82 -5.83 19.21 4.00
CA THR A 82 -7.22 19.70 4.07
C THR A 82 -7.85 19.45 5.44
N ALA A 83 -8.09 18.19 5.77
CA ALA A 83 -8.86 17.78 6.94
C ALA A 83 -8.03 17.58 8.21
N GLY A 84 -6.72 17.34 8.07
CA GLY A 84 -5.84 17.09 9.20
C GLY A 84 -5.84 18.22 10.24
N PRO A 85 -5.67 19.48 9.85
CA PRO A 85 -5.64 20.60 10.78
C PRO A 85 -6.95 20.80 11.57
N GLU A 86 -8.08 20.54 10.93
CA GLU A 86 -9.41 20.69 11.57
C GLU A 86 -9.71 19.58 12.58
N LEU A 87 -9.28 18.35 12.28
CA LEU A 87 -9.58 17.18 13.10
C LEU A 87 -8.61 16.98 14.27
N PHE A 88 -7.35 17.29 14.08
CA PHE A 88 -6.28 16.99 15.06
C PHE A 88 -5.71 18.22 15.77
N GLY A 89 -6.19 19.43 15.42
CA GLY A 89 -5.85 20.66 16.12
C GLY A 89 -4.45 21.22 15.85
N PRO A 90 -3.95 22.12 16.72
CA PRO A 90 -2.72 22.90 16.47
C PRO A 90 -1.44 22.06 16.32
N THR A 91 -1.37 20.91 16.98
CA THR A 91 -0.22 20.00 16.90
C THR A 91 -0.07 19.41 15.49
N TRP A 92 -1.19 19.16 14.82
CA TRP A 92 -1.19 18.69 13.45
C TRP A 92 -0.75 19.78 12.47
N THR A 93 -1.17 21.01 12.69
CA THR A 93 -0.78 22.16 11.84
C THR A 93 0.71 22.41 11.81
N SER A 94 1.41 22.18 12.92
CA SER A 94 2.88 22.31 12.97
C SER A 94 3.57 21.34 12.02
N PHE A 95 3.06 20.11 11.89
CA PHE A 95 3.63 19.10 10.99
C PHE A 95 3.24 19.30 9.53
N THR A 96 2.04 19.77 9.24
CA THR A 96 1.60 20.04 7.86
C THR A 96 2.18 21.33 7.30
N THR A 97 2.46 22.29 8.15
CA THR A 97 3.15 23.54 7.79
C THR A 97 4.63 23.29 7.50
N ASP A 98 5.21 22.23 8.07
CA ASP A 98 6.56 21.81 7.75
C ASP A 98 6.60 21.08 6.40
N ARG A 99 6.85 21.85 5.35
CA ARG A 99 7.00 21.35 3.98
C ARG A 99 8.08 20.28 3.85
N VAL A 100 9.08 20.33 4.73
CA VAL A 100 10.17 19.35 4.75
C VAL A 100 9.67 18.00 5.24
N ALA A 101 8.90 17.95 6.33
CA ALA A 101 8.32 16.71 6.85
C ALA A 101 7.38 16.06 5.83
N LEU A 102 6.54 16.84 5.17
CA LEU A 102 5.66 16.35 4.10
C LEU A 102 6.45 15.85 2.89
N GLY A 103 7.50 16.57 2.49
CA GLY A 103 8.40 16.15 1.42
C GLY A 103 9.10 14.83 1.74
N ILE A 104 9.61 14.66 2.94
CA ILE A 104 10.21 13.39 3.41
C ILE A 104 9.18 12.27 3.38
N PHE A 105 7.95 12.52 3.82
CA PHE A 105 6.87 11.54 3.78
C PHE A 105 6.57 11.07 2.36
N VAL A 106 6.45 11.99 1.41
CA VAL A 106 6.20 11.67 0.00
C VAL A 106 7.34 10.86 -0.61
N VAL A 107 8.58 11.29 -0.41
CA VAL A 107 9.77 10.59 -0.92
C VAL A 107 9.88 9.19 -0.32
N ALA A 108 9.73 9.06 0.98
CA ALA A 108 9.75 7.76 1.67
C ALA A 108 8.61 6.85 1.18
N GLY A 109 7.41 7.38 1.01
CA GLY A 109 6.27 6.64 0.46
C GLY A 109 6.51 6.14 -0.96
N MET A 110 7.08 6.96 -1.82
CA MET A 110 7.45 6.57 -3.19
C MET A 110 8.53 5.48 -3.21
N VAL A 111 9.54 5.60 -2.36
CA VAL A 111 10.59 4.57 -2.20
C VAL A 111 9.98 3.25 -1.73
N ILE A 112 9.09 3.27 -0.75
CA ILE A 112 8.39 2.07 -0.27
C ILE A 112 7.59 1.41 -1.39
N VAL A 113 6.82 2.16 -2.16
CA VAL A 113 6.05 1.64 -3.30
C VAL A 113 6.97 1.02 -4.35
N ALA A 114 8.07 1.68 -4.69
CA ALA A 114 9.04 1.18 -5.66
C ALA A 114 9.73 -0.11 -5.19
N VAL A 115 10.17 -0.16 -3.94
CA VAL A 115 10.81 -1.35 -3.35
C VAL A 115 9.84 -2.53 -3.31
N LEU A 116 8.60 -2.32 -2.89
CA LEU A 116 7.58 -3.37 -2.86
C LEU A 116 7.22 -3.86 -4.27
N HIS A 117 7.21 -2.98 -5.26
CA HIS A 117 7.02 -3.36 -6.65
C HIS A 117 8.15 -4.24 -7.17
N GLN A 118 9.41 -3.86 -6.92
CA GLN A 118 10.58 -4.67 -7.29
C GLN A 118 10.58 -6.03 -6.59
N LEU A 119 10.24 -6.06 -5.31
CA LEU A 119 10.13 -7.30 -4.54
C LEU A 119 9.07 -8.24 -5.12
N ARG A 120 7.92 -7.71 -5.52
CA ARG A 120 6.87 -8.50 -6.18
C ARG A 120 7.32 -9.07 -7.52
N ARG A 121 8.02 -8.28 -8.32
CA ARG A 121 8.60 -8.75 -9.58
C ARG A 121 9.60 -9.88 -9.36
N ALA A 122 10.50 -9.72 -8.41
CA ALA A 122 11.48 -10.75 -8.06
C ALA A 122 10.81 -12.05 -7.59
N GLN A 123 9.74 -11.95 -6.79
CA GLN A 123 8.98 -13.12 -6.35
C GLN A 123 8.24 -13.81 -7.51
N ALA A 124 7.68 -13.05 -8.44
CA ALA A 124 7.02 -13.60 -9.62
C ALA A 124 8.02 -14.36 -10.52
N GLU A 125 9.19 -13.77 -10.77
CA GLU A 125 10.27 -14.42 -11.54
C GLU A 125 10.78 -15.69 -10.86
N ALA A 126 10.93 -15.68 -9.54
CA ALA A 126 11.32 -16.86 -8.77
C ALA A 126 10.30 -17.99 -8.85
N ARG A 127 9.01 -17.66 -8.80
CA ARG A 127 7.92 -18.65 -8.96
C ARG A 127 7.91 -19.27 -10.34
N GLU A 128 8.06 -18.47 -11.40
CA GLU A 128 8.17 -18.97 -12.77
C GLU A 128 9.37 -19.91 -12.95
N ALA A 129 10.51 -19.54 -12.36
CA ALA A 129 11.71 -20.40 -12.41
C ALA A 129 11.48 -21.73 -11.69
N LEU A 130 10.81 -21.73 -10.54
CA LEU A 130 10.47 -22.95 -9.81
C LEU A 130 9.47 -23.83 -10.59
N GLU A 131 8.48 -23.24 -11.22
CA GLU A 131 7.52 -23.98 -12.07
C GLU A 131 8.22 -24.63 -13.26
N ARG A 132 9.13 -23.92 -13.91
CA ARG A 132 9.93 -24.50 -15.03
C ARG A 132 10.80 -25.66 -14.56
N LEU A 133 11.43 -25.53 -13.39
CA LEU A 133 12.24 -26.62 -12.82
C LEU A 133 11.39 -27.83 -12.43
N SER A 134 10.18 -27.64 -11.92
CA SER A 134 9.27 -28.74 -11.59
C SER A 134 8.80 -29.50 -12.83
N ILE A 135 8.53 -28.79 -13.93
CA ILE A 135 8.16 -29.40 -15.22
C ILE A 135 9.33 -30.23 -15.79
N VAL A 136 10.55 -29.70 -15.76
CA VAL A 136 11.76 -30.41 -16.20
C VAL A 136 12.02 -31.65 -15.35
N GLN A 137 11.79 -31.56 -14.04
CA GLN A 137 11.99 -32.65 -13.10
C GLN A 137 10.95 -33.75 -13.29
N ASP A 138 9.71 -33.43 -13.62
CA ASP A 138 8.65 -34.39 -13.96
C ASP A 138 8.98 -35.12 -15.27
N ASP A 139 9.52 -34.44 -16.29
CA ASP A 139 9.97 -35.04 -17.55
C ASP A 139 11.16 -35.97 -17.37
N VAL A 140 12.06 -35.72 -16.45
CA VAL A 140 13.26 -36.52 -16.15
C VAL A 140 12.97 -37.65 -15.15
N GLY A 141 11.92 -37.50 -14.33
CA GLY A 141 11.53 -38.49 -13.32
C GLY A 141 10.79 -39.73 -13.83
N VAL A 142 10.55 -39.80 -15.12
CA VAL A 142 9.94 -40.98 -15.80
C VAL A 142 11.03 -41.89 -16.38
#